data_dcb18af6c3d48727227bf13d9247790c
#
_entry.id   dcb18af6c3d48727227bf13d9247790c
#
_cell.length_a   1.000
_cell.length_b   1.000
_cell.length_c   1.000
_cell.angle_alpha   90.00
_cell.angle_beta   90.00
_cell.angle_gamma   90.00
#
_symmetry.space_group_name_H-M   'P 1'
#
loop_
_entity.id
_entity.type
_entity.pdbx_description
1 polymer ?
#
loop_
_entity_poly.entity_id
_entity_poly.type
_entity_poly.pdbx_seq_one_letter_code
_entity_poly.pdbx_strand_id
1 'polypeptide(L)'
;MSLTILYPSLEEPAAQARLDRVLGTALAGQRCRMLHRAEELEHLEDSRLLLALPLDEAGLNFEYQRMLSRLRREPGLLKGCTGGLIVDGPGELYTKSTAAQAALAMNGAGCALVGRPLVEATGSLANFRIQAKNLGVDLAMAYVAAVKELAGRVETFELPRHVRPNLLVLHASSHHTSNTMALWSALRQRLGDQWEVAEIGLRNGTLSDCAGCPYTMCLHFGERGGCFYGGVMQEEVYPAVRRADAVMLLCPNYNDALSANLTACINRLTALFRQTRFYDKAVFALVVSGYSGCDTVARQVISAMNMNKSFYLPPRFALMATANDPGEAMALPGMEERLDAFAAAMNKDLAL
;
A
#
# COMPACT_ATOMS: atom_id res chain seq x y z
N MET A 1 -23.78 -1.68 -5.86
CA MET A 1 -22.83 -2.39 -6.76
C MET A 1 -22.60 -3.78 -6.19
N SER A 2 -22.38 -4.83 -7.00
CA SER A 2 -22.07 -6.16 -6.48
C SER A 2 -20.57 -6.27 -6.23
N LEU A 3 -20.17 -6.86 -5.10
CA LEU A 3 -18.78 -7.14 -4.76
C LEU A 3 -18.28 -8.32 -5.61
N THR A 4 -17.11 -8.19 -6.22
CA THR A 4 -16.46 -9.29 -6.93
C THR A 4 -15.34 -9.85 -6.09
N ILE A 5 -15.32 -11.16 -5.89
CA ILE A 5 -14.34 -11.86 -5.07
C ILE A 5 -13.47 -12.73 -5.97
N LEU A 6 -12.20 -12.38 -6.08
CA LEU A 6 -11.18 -13.20 -6.69
C LEU A 6 -10.78 -14.27 -5.67
N TYR A 7 -11.20 -15.50 -5.86
CA TYR A 7 -11.02 -16.58 -4.90
C TYR A 7 -10.34 -17.79 -5.56
N PRO A 8 -9.01 -17.73 -5.76
CA PRO A 8 -8.28 -18.85 -6.32
C PRO A 8 -8.40 -20.08 -5.41
N SER A 9 -8.96 -21.16 -5.93
CA SER A 9 -9.19 -22.38 -5.16
C SER A 9 -7.88 -23.12 -4.89
N LEU A 10 -7.78 -23.78 -3.74
CA LEU A 10 -6.75 -24.75 -3.45
C LEU A 10 -7.13 -26.13 -4.03
N GLU A 11 -6.13 -26.95 -4.31
CA GLU A 11 -6.35 -28.35 -4.73
C GLU A 11 -7.00 -29.18 -3.62
N GLU A 12 -6.68 -28.87 -2.35
CA GLU A 12 -7.28 -29.49 -1.17
C GLU A 12 -8.37 -28.60 -0.58
N PRO A 13 -9.66 -28.90 -0.77
CA PRO A 13 -10.77 -28.10 -0.27
C PRO A 13 -10.78 -27.94 1.25
N ALA A 14 -10.27 -28.89 2.00
CA ALA A 14 -10.18 -28.82 3.46
C ALA A 14 -9.28 -27.65 3.93
N ALA A 15 -8.24 -27.33 3.19
CA ALA A 15 -7.30 -26.27 3.54
C ALA A 15 -7.92 -24.86 3.45
N GLN A 16 -8.98 -24.67 2.65
CA GLN A 16 -9.67 -23.37 2.52
C GLN A 16 -10.96 -23.28 3.36
N ALA A 17 -11.37 -24.32 4.09
CA ALA A 17 -12.63 -24.38 4.79
C ALA A 17 -12.81 -23.29 5.89
N ARG A 18 -11.70 -22.77 6.42
CA ARG A 18 -11.74 -21.64 7.37
C ARG A 18 -12.16 -20.34 6.66
N LEU A 19 -11.54 -20.06 5.54
CA LEU A 19 -11.85 -18.86 4.73
C LEU A 19 -13.27 -18.93 4.17
N ASP A 20 -13.73 -20.11 3.72
CA ASP A 20 -15.11 -20.30 3.24
C ASP A 20 -16.15 -19.92 4.30
N ARG A 21 -15.98 -20.42 5.55
CA ARG A 21 -16.87 -20.08 6.66
C ARG A 21 -16.85 -18.59 6.97
N VAL A 22 -15.65 -17.97 6.97
CA VAL A 22 -15.49 -16.54 7.25
C VAL A 22 -16.16 -15.69 6.19
N LEU A 23 -15.93 -15.99 4.91
CA LEU A 23 -16.57 -15.28 3.80
C LEU A 23 -18.10 -15.46 3.84
N GLY A 24 -18.58 -16.69 4.02
CA GLY A 24 -20.01 -16.99 4.12
C GLY A 24 -20.71 -16.24 5.25
N THR A 25 -20.01 -16.04 6.38
CA THR A 25 -20.56 -15.31 7.53
C THR A 25 -20.43 -13.79 7.35
N ALA A 26 -19.26 -13.31 6.96
CA ALA A 26 -18.96 -11.87 6.85
C ALA A 26 -19.78 -11.18 5.75
N LEU A 27 -20.05 -11.90 4.66
CA LEU A 27 -20.74 -11.39 3.47
C LEU A 27 -22.19 -11.92 3.34
N ALA A 28 -22.75 -12.46 4.42
CA ALA A 28 -24.11 -12.97 4.44
C ALA A 28 -25.10 -11.87 4.01
N GLY A 29 -25.96 -12.20 3.04
CA GLY A 29 -26.94 -11.28 2.47
C GLY A 29 -26.43 -10.30 1.41
N GLN A 30 -25.11 -10.28 1.13
CA GLN A 30 -24.54 -9.49 0.04
C GLN A 30 -24.53 -10.28 -1.28
N ARG A 31 -24.78 -9.59 -2.38
CA ARG A 31 -24.63 -10.19 -3.72
C ARG A 31 -23.15 -10.13 -4.12
N CYS A 32 -22.50 -11.31 -4.20
CA CYS A 32 -21.12 -11.43 -4.59
C CYS A 32 -20.98 -12.25 -5.88
N ARG A 33 -20.10 -11.79 -6.77
CA ARG A 33 -19.62 -12.58 -7.92
C ARG A 33 -18.30 -13.24 -7.49
N MET A 34 -18.25 -14.59 -7.51
CA MET A 34 -17.05 -15.35 -7.20
C MET A 34 -16.31 -15.72 -8.49
N LEU A 35 -14.99 -15.53 -8.53
CA LEU A 35 -14.12 -15.92 -9.63
C LEU A 35 -13.00 -16.80 -9.09
N HIS A 36 -12.92 -18.02 -9.56
CA HIS A 36 -12.03 -19.05 -9.02
C HIS A 36 -10.79 -19.31 -9.87
N ARG A 37 -10.81 -18.91 -11.15
CA ARG A 37 -9.76 -19.23 -12.11
C ARG A 37 -9.25 -17.97 -12.80
N ALA A 38 -8.00 -18.02 -13.23
CA ALA A 38 -7.36 -16.92 -13.95
C ALA A 38 -8.11 -16.55 -15.25
N GLU A 39 -8.68 -17.54 -15.93
CA GLU A 39 -9.41 -17.34 -17.19
C GLU A 39 -10.70 -16.53 -16.99
N GLU A 40 -11.27 -16.55 -15.78
CA GLU A 40 -12.50 -15.82 -15.43
C GLU A 40 -12.28 -14.32 -15.17
N LEU A 41 -11.03 -13.86 -15.14
CA LEU A 41 -10.68 -12.45 -14.92
C LEU A 41 -11.01 -11.60 -16.17
N GLU A 42 -12.28 -11.43 -16.45
CA GLU A 42 -12.79 -10.66 -17.59
C GLU A 42 -13.89 -9.70 -17.12
N HIS A 43 -14.00 -8.53 -17.79
CA HIS A 43 -15.04 -7.52 -17.52
C HIS A 43 -15.05 -7.10 -16.03
N LEU A 44 -13.88 -6.72 -15.52
CA LEU A 44 -13.68 -6.31 -14.12
C LEU A 44 -13.58 -4.79 -13.94
N GLU A 45 -13.62 -4.02 -15.02
CA GLU A 45 -13.51 -2.56 -14.98
C GLU A 45 -14.54 -1.96 -14.00
N ASP A 46 -14.10 -0.96 -13.26
CA ASP A 46 -14.92 -0.20 -12.30
C ASP A 46 -15.57 -1.04 -11.18
N SER A 47 -15.05 -2.27 -10.94
CA SER A 47 -15.59 -3.18 -9.93
C SER A 47 -15.03 -2.92 -8.53
N ARG A 48 -15.81 -3.32 -7.51
CA ARG A 48 -15.35 -3.44 -6.12
C ARG A 48 -14.83 -4.85 -5.89
N LEU A 49 -13.54 -4.99 -5.55
CA LEU A 49 -12.83 -6.27 -5.55
C LEU A 49 -12.34 -6.68 -4.17
N LEU A 50 -12.50 -7.95 -3.81
CA LEU A 50 -11.73 -8.59 -2.75
C LEU A 50 -10.94 -9.74 -3.35
N LEU A 51 -9.62 -9.75 -3.16
CA LEU A 51 -8.84 -10.97 -3.38
C LEU A 51 -8.85 -11.77 -2.07
N ALA A 52 -9.58 -12.88 -2.06
CA ALA A 52 -9.64 -13.82 -0.94
C ALA A 52 -8.72 -15.01 -1.26
N LEU A 53 -7.55 -15.05 -0.63
CA LEU A 53 -6.46 -15.93 -1.00
C LEU A 53 -6.16 -16.95 0.12
N PRO A 54 -6.61 -18.19 0.01
CA PRO A 54 -6.16 -19.27 0.86
C PRO A 54 -4.77 -19.76 0.42
N LEU A 55 -3.91 -20.08 1.39
CA LEU A 55 -2.58 -20.62 1.17
C LEU A 55 -2.50 -22.05 1.74
N ASP A 56 -1.74 -22.91 1.10
CA ASP A 56 -1.37 -24.23 1.62
C ASP A 56 -0.29 -24.15 2.73
N GLU A 57 0.16 -25.28 3.24
CA GLU A 57 1.20 -25.36 4.28
C GLU A 57 2.55 -24.78 3.84
N ALA A 58 2.85 -24.79 2.55
CA ALA A 58 4.05 -24.20 1.96
C ALA A 58 3.90 -22.70 1.68
N GLY A 59 2.73 -22.11 1.95
CA GLY A 59 2.43 -20.70 1.66
C GLY A 59 2.14 -20.45 0.18
N LEU A 60 1.70 -21.46 -0.55
CA LEU A 60 1.46 -21.42 -1.99
C LEU A 60 -0.03 -21.55 -2.33
N ASN A 61 -0.38 -21.09 -3.53
CA ASN A 61 -1.64 -21.32 -4.21
C ASN A 61 -1.37 -21.23 -5.72
N PHE A 62 -1.47 -22.33 -6.43
CA PHE A 62 -1.08 -22.38 -7.84
C PHE A 62 -2.05 -21.62 -8.75
N GLU A 63 -3.33 -21.61 -8.44
CA GLU A 63 -4.29 -20.82 -9.22
C GLU A 63 -4.07 -19.31 -9.02
N TYR A 64 -3.71 -18.90 -7.82
CA TYR A 64 -3.25 -17.52 -7.58
C TYR A 64 -2.02 -17.15 -8.42
N GLN A 65 -1.06 -18.07 -8.61
CA GLN A 65 0.11 -17.78 -9.47
C GLN A 65 -0.31 -17.54 -10.93
N ARG A 66 -1.35 -18.23 -11.41
CA ARG A 66 -1.93 -17.99 -12.75
C ARG A 66 -2.62 -16.61 -12.81
N MET A 67 -3.44 -16.27 -11.81
CA MET A 67 -4.05 -14.95 -11.67
C MET A 67 -2.99 -13.84 -11.59
N LEU A 68 -1.95 -14.03 -10.78
CA LEU A 68 -0.82 -13.11 -10.64
C LEU A 68 -0.10 -12.86 -11.98
N SER A 69 0.07 -13.91 -12.78
CA SER A 69 0.66 -13.81 -14.11
C SER A 69 -0.19 -12.92 -15.04
N ARG A 70 -1.50 -13.04 -15.00
CA ARG A 70 -2.41 -12.17 -15.78
C ARG A 70 -2.36 -10.72 -15.30
N LEU A 71 -2.46 -10.50 -13.99
CA LEU A 71 -2.38 -9.16 -13.39
C LEU A 71 -1.11 -8.40 -13.78
N ARG A 72 0.02 -9.11 -13.87
CA ARG A 72 1.31 -8.51 -14.27
C ARG A 72 1.43 -8.22 -15.75
N ARG A 73 0.80 -9.03 -16.61
CA ARG A 73 0.90 -8.90 -18.07
C ARG A 73 -0.15 -7.96 -18.67
N GLU A 74 -1.24 -7.73 -17.96
CA GLU A 74 -2.39 -6.97 -18.46
C GLU A 74 -2.62 -5.69 -17.60
N PRO A 75 -1.86 -4.60 -17.85
CA PRO A 75 -1.84 -3.42 -16.95
C PRO A 75 -3.17 -2.65 -16.89
N GLY A 76 -4.16 -3.00 -17.68
CA GLY A 76 -5.50 -2.40 -17.67
C GLY A 76 -6.60 -3.30 -17.14
N LEU A 77 -6.27 -4.56 -16.76
CA LEU A 77 -7.24 -5.59 -16.39
C LEU A 77 -8.18 -5.16 -15.24
N LEU A 78 -7.67 -4.37 -14.31
CA LEU A 78 -8.42 -3.86 -13.14
C LEU A 78 -8.62 -2.35 -13.19
N LYS A 79 -8.73 -1.77 -14.39
CA LYS A 79 -8.92 -0.32 -14.56
C LYS A 79 -10.19 0.15 -13.85
N GLY A 80 -10.06 1.20 -13.03
CA GLY A 80 -11.18 1.79 -12.28
C GLY A 80 -11.63 0.97 -11.06
N CYS A 81 -11.05 -0.20 -10.83
CA CYS A 81 -11.39 -1.03 -9.68
C CYS A 81 -10.89 -0.42 -8.36
N THR A 82 -11.62 -0.74 -7.30
CA THR A 82 -11.18 -0.52 -5.91
C THR A 82 -11.12 -1.86 -5.19
N GLY A 83 -10.04 -2.10 -4.44
CA GLY A 83 -9.83 -3.43 -3.88
C GLY A 83 -9.24 -3.50 -2.49
N GLY A 84 -9.36 -4.69 -1.92
CA GLY A 84 -8.75 -5.16 -0.68
C GLY A 84 -8.33 -6.62 -0.79
N LEU A 85 -7.63 -7.12 0.22
CA LEU A 85 -7.05 -8.46 0.26
C LEU A 85 -7.42 -9.16 1.57
N ILE A 86 -7.75 -10.43 1.46
CA ILE A 86 -7.87 -11.36 2.56
C ILE A 86 -6.89 -12.49 2.27
N VAL A 87 -5.91 -12.70 3.14
CA VAL A 87 -4.94 -13.80 2.98
C VAL A 87 -5.02 -14.69 4.19
N ASP A 88 -5.32 -15.96 3.95
CA ASP A 88 -5.53 -16.98 4.97
C ASP A 88 -4.51 -18.10 4.81
N GLY A 89 -3.65 -18.29 5.82
CA GLY A 89 -2.61 -19.31 5.81
C GLY A 89 -2.63 -20.18 7.06
N PRO A 90 -2.29 -21.46 6.97
CA PRO A 90 -2.29 -22.40 8.08
C PRO A 90 -1.15 -22.16 9.09
N GLY A 91 -0.11 -21.43 8.68
CA GLY A 91 1.05 -21.09 9.50
C GLY A 91 1.17 -19.61 9.86
N GLU A 92 2.29 -19.25 10.49
CA GLU A 92 2.59 -17.85 10.87
C GLU A 92 3.45 -17.12 9.82
N LEU A 93 3.80 -17.78 8.73
CA LEU A 93 4.69 -17.26 7.68
C LEU A 93 3.94 -17.10 6.34
N TYR A 94 4.56 -16.39 5.42
CA TYR A 94 4.20 -16.20 4.00
C TYR A 94 2.99 -15.30 3.72
N THR A 95 2.00 -15.19 4.61
CA THR A 95 0.77 -14.41 4.39
C THR A 95 1.04 -12.96 4.00
N LYS A 96 1.92 -12.25 4.73
CA LYS A 96 2.26 -10.83 4.42
C LYS A 96 3.06 -10.65 3.14
N SER A 97 4.02 -11.54 2.88
CA SER A 97 4.83 -11.46 1.65
C SER A 97 3.97 -11.67 0.41
N THR A 98 3.08 -12.66 0.46
CA THR A 98 2.11 -12.95 -0.59
C THR A 98 1.11 -11.79 -0.76
N ALA A 99 0.61 -11.24 0.34
CA ALA A 99 -0.27 -10.06 0.30
C ALA A 99 0.41 -8.85 -0.35
N ALA A 100 1.67 -8.55 -0.01
CA ALA A 100 2.41 -7.43 -0.61
C ALA A 100 2.66 -7.63 -2.12
N GLN A 101 2.91 -8.88 -2.53
CA GLN A 101 3.04 -9.25 -3.93
C GLN A 101 1.72 -9.06 -4.69
N ALA A 102 0.61 -9.54 -4.11
CA ALA A 102 -0.72 -9.40 -4.69
C ALA A 102 -1.13 -7.93 -4.80
N ALA A 103 -0.91 -7.14 -3.76
CA ALA A 103 -1.21 -5.72 -3.74
C ALA A 103 -0.47 -4.96 -4.85
N LEU A 104 0.83 -5.23 -5.04
CA LEU A 104 1.59 -4.60 -6.12
C LEU A 104 1.05 -4.99 -7.51
N ALA A 105 0.70 -6.27 -7.71
CA ALA A 105 0.17 -6.73 -8.99
C ALA A 105 -1.22 -6.17 -9.30
N MET A 106 -2.14 -6.17 -8.32
CA MET A 106 -3.47 -5.58 -8.48
C MET A 106 -3.37 -4.07 -8.77
N ASN A 107 -2.53 -3.37 -8.03
CA ASN A 107 -2.32 -1.94 -8.22
C ASN A 107 -1.70 -1.62 -9.60
N GLY A 108 -0.71 -2.39 -10.02
CA GLY A 108 -0.11 -2.30 -11.36
C GLY A 108 -1.10 -2.59 -12.49
N ALA A 109 -2.08 -3.46 -12.27
CA ALA A 109 -3.17 -3.75 -13.19
C ALA A 109 -4.26 -2.65 -13.23
N GLY A 110 -4.15 -1.60 -12.40
CA GLY A 110 -5.04 -0.45 -12.41
C GLY A 110 -6.06 -0.39 -11.26
N CYS A 111 -5.93 -1.24 -10.24
CA CYS A 111 -6.79 -1.23 -9.06
C CYS A 111 -6.28 -0.23 -8.00
N ALA A 112 -7.16 0.66 -7.52
CA ALA A 112 -6.90 1.39 -6.29
C ALA A 112 -7.01 0.45 -5.09
N LEU A 113 -6.12 0.54 -4.10
CA LEU A 113 -6.24 -0.23 -2.87
C LEU A 113 -6.61 0.69 -1.70
N VAL A 114 -7.64 0.32 -0.98
CA VAL A 114 -8.07 1.07 0.22
C VAL A 114 -6.95 1.13 1.28
N GLY A 115 -6.99 2.09 2.16
CA GLY A 115 -6.07 2.12 3.30
C GLY A 115 -6.27 0.89 4.20
N ARG A 116 -5.18 0.25 4.65
CA ARG A 116 -5.20 -1.07 5.33
C ARG A 116 -5.99 -2.11 4.54
N PRO A 117 -5.58 -2.40 3.33
CA PRO A 117 -6.33 -3.27 2.42
C PRO A 117 -6.30 -4.74 2.84
N LEU A 118 -5.43 -5.12 3.78
CA LEU A 118 -5.15 -6.51 4.14
C LEU A 118 -5.89 -6.91 5.42
N VAL A 119 -6.69 -7.96 5.33
CA VAL A 119 -7.07 -8.82 6.44
C VAL A 119 -6.22 -10.09 6.34
N GLU A 120 -5.31 -10.25 7.28
CA GLU A 120 -4.40 -11.39 7.37
C GLU A 120 -4.92 -12.38 8.42
N ALA A 121 -5.03 -13.64 8.07
CA ALA A 121 -5.31 -14.72 8.99
C ALA A 121 -4.15 -15.72 9.01
N THR A 122 -3.44 -15.79 10.12
CA THR A 122 -2.40 -16.79 10.37
C THR A 122 -2.98 -18.04 11.00
N GLY A 123 -2.20 -19.09 11.16
CA GLY A 123 -2.65 -20.35 11.76
C GLY A 123 -3.26 -20.18 13.14
N SER A 124 -2.60 -19.41 14.01
CA SER A 124 -3.05 -19.15 15.38
C SER A 124 -4.13 -18.08 15.52
N LEU A 125 -4.37 -17.26 14.48
CA LEU A 125 -5.19 -16.03 14.54
C LEU A 125 -4.75 -15.04 15.64
N ALA A 126 -3.52 -15.17 16.16
CA ALA A 126 -3.02 -14.35 17.26
C ALA A 126 -2.96 -12.85 16.92
N ASN A 127 -2.88 -12.52 15.66
CA ASN A 127 -2.94 -11.14 15.15
C ASN A 127 -4.30 -10.47 15.39
N PHE A 128 -5.37 -11.22 15.67
CA PHE A 128 -6.69 -10.67 16.01
C PHE A 128 -6.91 -10.46 17.52
N ARG A 129 -5.97 -10.82 18.41
CA ARG A 129 -6.15 -10.75 19.87
C ARG A 129 -6.63 -9.39 20.38
N ILE A 130 -6.06 -8.29 19.86
CA ILE A 130 -6.46 -6.94 20.29
C ILE A 130 -7.87 -6.61 19.81
N GLN A 131 -8.19 -6.94 18.56
CA GLN A 131 -9.52 -6.72 18.01
C GLN A 131 -10.57 -7.56 18.72
N ALA A 132 -10.31 -8.84 18.97
CA ALA A 132 -11.18 -9.72 19.71
C ALA A 132 -11.49 -9.18 21.12
N LYS A 133 -10.43 -8.73 21.85
CA LYS A 133 -10.59 -8.09 23.16
C LYS A 133 -11.46 -6.83 23.08
N ASN A 134 -11.24 -5.97 22.08
CA ASN A 134 -11.99 -4.72 21.94
C ASN A 134 -13.46 -4.95 21.58
N LEU A 135 -13.76 -6.01 20.83
CA LEU A 135 -15.12 -6.38 20.43
C LEU A 135 -15.82 -7.31 21.43
N GLY A 136 -15.10 -7.87 22.41
CA GLY A 136 -15.65 -8.84 23.35
C GLY A 136 -16.03 -10.18 22.71
N VAL A 137 -15.31 -10.61 21.68
CA VAL A 137 -15.57 -11.84 20.91
C VAL A 137 -14.33 -12.74 20.87
N ASP A 138 -14.48 -13.97 20.37
CA ASP A 138 -13.35 -14.85 20.10
C ASP A 138 -12.55 -14.43 18.85
N LEU A 139 -11.41 -15.11 18.60
CA LEU A 139 -10.51 -14.78 17.50
C LEU A 139 -11.16 -15.03 16.13
N ALA A 140 -11.99 -16.07 16.00
CA ALA A 140 -12.67 -16.40 14.75
C ALA A 140 -13.72 -15.34 14.40
N MET A 141 -14.49 -14.88 15.38
CA MET A 141 -15.46 -13.80 15.19
C MET A 141 -14.77 -12.45 14.94
N ALA A 142 -13.60 -12.20 15.54
CA ALA A 142 -12.81 -11.01 15.22
C ALA A 142 -12.31 -11.04 13.77
N TYR A 143 -11.94 -12.21 13.25
CA TYR A 143 -11.58 -12.39 11.85
C TYR A 143 -12.79 -12.10 10.92
N VAL A 144 -13.96 -12.65 11.23
CA VAL A 144 -15.21 -12.35 10.50
C VAL A 144 -15.50 -10.85 10.50
N ALA A 145 -15.39 -10.20 11.66
CA ALA A 145 -15.61 -8.76 11.79
C ALA A 145 -14.62 -7.93 10.95
N ALA A 146 -13.35 -8.34 10.90
CA ALA A 146 -12.33 -7.69 10.09
C ALA A 146 -12.62 -7.79 8.59
N VAL A 147 -13.06 -8.96 8.11
CA VAL A 147 -13.45 -9.17 6.70
C VAL A 147 -14.67 -8.32 6.37
N LYS A 148 -15.69 -8.29 7.22
CA LYS A 148 -16.89 -7.46 7.03
C LYS A 148 -16.53 -5.96 6.97
N GLU A 149 -15.66 -5.49 7.86
CA GLU A 149 -15.19 -4.11 7.86
C GLU A 149 -14.43 -3.77 6.57
N LEU A 150 -13.53 -4.65 6.11
CA LEU A 150 -12.80 -4.46 4.87
C LEU A 150 -13.74 -4.40 3.67
N ALA A 151 -14.70 -5.33 3.57
CA ALA A 151 -15.69 -5.33 2.49
C ALA A 151 -16.47 -4.01 2.45
N GLY A 152 -16.97 -3.53 3.58
CA GLY A 152 -17.66 -2.25 3.67
C GLY A 152 -16.78 -1.07 3.23
N ARG A 153 -15.50 -1.04 3.62
CA ARG A 153 -14.56 0.00 3.17
C ARG A 153 -14.31 -0.07 1.67
N VAL A 154 -14.18 -1.25 1.08
CA VAL A 154 -14.01 -1.41 -0.37
C VAL A 154 -15.26 -0.95 -1.12
N GLU A 155 -16.45 -1.28 -0.64
CA GLU A 155 -17.74 -0.88 -1.26
C GLU A 155 -17.97 0.63 -1.25
N THR A 156 -17.59 1.29 -0.16
CA THR A 156 -17.87 2.72 0.05
C THR A 156 -16.71 3.65 -0.32
N PHE A 157 -15.54 3.10 -0.65
CA PHE A 157 -14.37 3.92 -0.95
C PHE A 157 -14.54 4.69 -2.27
N GLU A 158 -14.36 5.98 -2.20
CA GLU A 158 -14.21 6.87 -3.34
C GLU A 158 -12.83 7.53 -3.26
N LEU A 159 -12.17 7.71 -4.41
CA LEU A 159 -10.90 8.45 -4.45
C LEU A 159 -11.15 9.90 -4.04
N PRO A 160 -10.54 10.39 -2.94
CA PRO A 160 -10.67 11.79 -2.56
C PRO A 160 -10.10 12.70 -3.63
N ARG A 161 -10.83 13.76 -3.99
CA ARG A 161 -10.42 14.74 -4.99
C ARG A 161 -10.41 16.15 -4.41
N HIS A 162 -9.43 16.94 -4.80
CA HIS A 162 -9.18 18.26 -4.24
C HIS A 162 -9.00 19.29 -5.35
N VAL A 163 -9.46 20.52 -5.14
CA VAL A 163 -9.26 21.62 -6.11
C VAL A 163 -7.77 21.89 -6.32
N ARG A 164 -6.99 21.82 -5.23
CA ARG A 164 -5.54 21.98 -5.24
C ARG A 164 -4.94 21.06 -4.17
N PRO A 165 -4.63 19.80 -4.54
CA PRO A 165 -4.14 18.82 -3.56
C PRO A 165 -2.76 19.20 -3.02
N ASN A 166 -2.55 18.93 -1.72
CA ASN A 166 -1.28 19.13 -1.02
C ASN A 166 -0.43 17.85 -1.14
N LEU A 167 0.70 17.95 -1.82
CA LEU A 167 1.66 16.87 -1.99
C LEU A 167 2.85 17.06 -1.06
N LEU A 168 3.06 16.13 -0.13
CA LEU A 168 4.29 16.05 0.66
C LEU A 168 5.27 15.10 -0.01
N VAL A 169 6.45 15.59 -0.36
CA VAL A 169 7.54 14.80 -0.92
C VAL A 169 8.60 14.54 0.14
N LEU A 170 8.90 13.27 0.39
CA LEU A 170 9.90 12.83 1.35
C LEU A 170 11.05 12.13 0.64
N HIS A 171 12.27 12.58 0.87
CA HIS A 171 13.47 11.97 0.29
C HIS A 171 14.65 11.99 1.26
N ALA A 172 15.57 11.04 1.07
CA ALA A 172 16.83 10.98 1.82
C ALA A 172 18.05 11.35 0.95
N SER A 173 17.80 11.77 -0.29
CA SER A 173 18.87 12.10 -1.25
C SER A 173 19.38 13.52 -1.02
N SER A 174 20.70 13.68 -1.02
CA SER A 174 21.39 14.97 -0.93
C SER A 174 22.22 15.30 -2.18
N HIS A 175 22.16 14.46 -3.22
CA HIS A 175 23.08 14.57 -4.36
C HIS A 175 22.38 15.08 -5.61
N HIS A 176 23.03 16.04 -6.29
CA HIS A 176 22.63 16.52 -7.61
C HIS A 176 22.67 15.42 -8.69
N THR A 177 23.34 14.30 -8.43
CA THR A 177 23.47 13.15 -9.32
C THR A 177 22.42 12.07 -9.10
N SER A 178 21.44 12.32 -8.22
CA SER A 178 20.41 11.32 -7.88
C SER A 178 19.39 11.16 -9.00
N ASN A 179 19.29 9.95 -9.54
CA ASN A 179 18.27 9.58 -10.52
C ASN A 179 16.85 9.77 -10.00
N THR A 180 16.57 9.48 -8.72
CA THR A 180 15.24 9.73 -8.12
C THR A 180 14.91 11.22 -8.06
N MET A 181 15.88 12.08 -7.76
CA MET A 181 15.68 13.53 -7.77
C MET A 181 15.50 14.09 -9.19
N ALA A 182 16.21 13.55 -10.17
CA ALA A 182 16.02 13.93 -11.58
C ALA A 182 14.60 13.60 -12.05
N LEU A 183 14.11 12.39 -11.78
CA LEU A 183 12.73 12.00 -12.10
C LEU A 183 11.72 12.87 -11.34
N TRP A 184 11.96 13.18 -10.07
CA TRP A 184 11.08 14.06 -9.31
C TRP A 184 11.03 15.47 -9.89
N SER A 185 12.17 16.05 -10.24
CA SER A 185 12.23 17.40 -10.85
C SER A 185 11.43 17.46 -12.15
N ALA A 186 11.56 16.44 -12.99
CA ALA A 186 10.82 16.32 -14.24
C ALA A 186 9.30 16.11 -14.01
N LEU A 187 8.93 15.29 -13.04
CA LEU A 187 7.54 15.07 -12.66
C LEU A 187 6.89 16.33 -12.08
N ARG A 188 7.61 17.06 -11.21
CA ARG A 188 7.11 18.31 -10.61
C ARG A 188 6.72 19.35 -11.65
N GLN A 189 7.52 19.48 -12.71
CA GLN A 189 7.21 20.39 -13.83
C GLN A 189 5.88 20.02 -14.51
N ARG A 190 5.57 18.73 -14.63
CA ARG A 190 4.35 18.20 -15.24
C ARG A 190 3.11 18.35 -14.36
N LEU A 191 3.29 18.32 -13.05
CA LEU A 191 2.19 18.55 -12.10
C LEU A 191 1.73 20.02 -12.11
N GLY A 192 2.64 20.97 -12.42
CA GLY A 192 2.33 22.39 -12.56
C GLY A 192 1.77 23.02 -11.27
N ASP A 193 0.96 24.07 -11.44
CA ASP A 193 0.38 24.85 -10.35
C ASP A 193 -0.89 24.21 -9.75
N GLN A 194 -1.32 23.06 -10.26
CA GLN A 194 -2.48 22.34 -9.75
C GLN A 194 -2.23 21.74 -8.36
N TRP A 195 -0.96 21.58 -7.98
CA TRP A 195 -0.56 20.99 -6.70
C TRP A 195 0.15 22.00 -5.81
N GLU A 196 -0.16 21.97 -4.53
CA GLU A 196 0.67 22.59 -3.50
C GLU A 196 1.71 21.57 -3.02
N VAL A 197 3.00 21.86 -3.25
CA VAL A 197 4.08 20.90 -3.00
C VAL A 197 4.94 21.36 -1.85
N ALA A 198 5.04 20.54 -0.81
CA ALA A 198 6.03 20.64 0.27
C ALA A 198 7.07 19.53 0.10
N GLU A 199 8.35 19.87 0.17
CA GLU A 199 9.45 18.93 0.05
C GLU A 199 10.29 18.93 1.32
N ILE A 200 10.52 17.75 1.91
CA ILE A 200 11.33 17.58 3.13
C ILE A 200 12.44 16.58 2.87
N GLY A 201 13.68 17.04 2.98
CA GLY A 201 14.88 16.23 2.91
C GLY A 201 15.22 15.60 4.27
N LEU A 202 15.13 14.30 4.36
CA LEU A 202 15.46 13.52 5.56
C LEU A 202 16.97 13.28 5.61
N ARG A 203 17.74 14.25 6.10
CA ARG A 203 19.20 14.24 6.06
C ARG A 203 19.78 13.36 7.16
N ASN A 204 20.97 12.81 6.90
CA ASN A 204 21.76 12.13 7.93
C ASN A 204 22.06 13.08 9.08
N GLY A 205 21.96 12.58 10.32
CA GLY A 205 22.19 13.35 11.53
C GLY A 205 21.00 14.19 12.01
N THR A 206 19.98 14.44 11.19
CA THR A 206 18.77 15.18 11.60
C THR A 206 17.62 14.27 12.00
N LEU A 207 17.69 13.02 11.65
CA LEU A 207 16.66 12.02 11.91
C LEU A 207 17.25 10.79 12.60
N SER A 208 16.76 10.48 13.80
CA SER A 208 17.00 9.20 14.48
C SER A 208 15.84 8.23 14.21
N ASP A 209 16.13 6.93 14.18
CA ASP A 209 15.10 5.91 14.05
C ASP A 209 14.24 5.81 15.32
N CYS A 210 13.19 5.00 15.26
CA CYS A 210 12.36 4.63 16.40
C CYS A 210 13.18 3.78 17.39
N ALA A 211 13.31 4.24 18.63
CA ALA A 211 14.09 3.57 19.66
C ALA A 211 13.35 2.39 20.32
N GLY A 212 12.14 2.02 19.85
CA GLY A 212 11.38 0.91 20.43
C GLY A 212 10.95 1.14 21.88
N CYS A 213 10.56 2.37 22.23
CA CYS A 213 10.10 2.72 23.57
C CYS A 213 8.99 1.78 24.09
N PRO A 214 8.86 1.60 25.41
CA PRO A 214 7.71 0.91 25.99
C PRO A 214 6.39 1.47 25.45
N TYR A 215 5.40 0.59 25.25
CA TYR A 215 4.11 0.99 24.65
C TYR A 215 3.45 2.15 25.38
N THR A 216 3.47 2.15 26.72
CA THR A 216 2.88 3.21 27.54
C THR A 216 3.56 4.56 27.32
N MET A 217 4.88 4.58 27.18
CA MET A 217 5.64 5.81 26.87
C MET A 217 5.33 6.30 25.44
N CYS A 218 5.32 5.40 24.46
CA CYS A 218 4.98 5.75 23.09
C CYS A 218 3.53 6.28 22.98
N LEU A 219 2.60 5.70 23.74
CA LEU A 219 1.21 6.15 23.79
C LEU A 219 1.11 7.57 24.40
N HIS A 220 1.76 7.81 25.54
CA HIS A 220 1.76 9.09 26.23
C HIS A 220 2.20 10.28 25.36
N PHE A 221 3.29 10.11 24.60
CA PHE A 221 3.75 11.16 23.68
C PHE A 221 2.90 11.21 22.40
N GLY A 222 2.48 10.06 21.88
CA GLY A 222 1.63 9.97 20.68
C GLY A 222 0.28 10.64 20.87
N GLU A 223 -0.37 10.47 22.03
CA GLU A 223 -1.65 11.14 22.36
C GLU A 223 -1.52 12.67 22.41
N ARG A 224 -0.32 13.18 22.62
CA ARG A 224 0.01 14.61 22.59
C ARG A 224 0.52 15.10 21.23
N GLY A 225 0.41 14.26 20.20
CA GLY A 225 0.79 14.60 18.83
C GLY A 225 2.28 14.58 18.54
N GLY A 226 3.09 13.98 19.43
CA GLY A 226 4.53 13.99 19.32
C GLY A 226 5.22 12.65 19.54
N CYS A 227 6.54 12.70 19.50
CA CYS A 227 7.45 11.59 19.86
C CYS A 227 8.51 12.17 20.80
N PHE A 228 8.90 11.43 21.84
CA PHE A 228 9.93 11.85 22.81
C PHE A 228 11.21 12.35 22.14
N TYR A 229 11.61 11.76 21.03
CA TYR A 229 12.85 12.11 20.33
C TYR A 229 12.77 13.36 19.46
N GLY A 230 11.62 14.05 19.38
CA GLY A 230 11.49 15.37 18.73
C GLY A 230 12.10 15.45 17.33
N GLY A 231 12.79 16.57 17.07
CA GLY A 231 13.54 16.85 15.84
C GLY A 231 12.66 16.98 14.60
N VAL A 232 13.25 16.87 13.42
CA VAL A 232 12.60 17.08 12.12
C VAL A 232 11.24 16.34 11.98
N MET A 233 11.10 15.18 12.62
CA MET A 233 9.82 14.47 12.60
C MET A 233 8.69 15.26 13.23
N GLN A 234 8.93 15.87 14.39
CA GLN A 234 7.90 16.61 15.13
C GLN A 234 7.74 18.03 14.62
N GLU A 235 8.83 18.66 14.22
CA GLU A 235 8.87 20.06 13.81
C GLU A 235 8.36 20.26 12.38
N GLU A 236 8.68 19.34 11.46
CA GLU A 236 8.37 19.48 10.04
C GLU A 236 7.47 18.36 9.51
N VAL A 237 7.84 17.07 9.71
CA VAL A 237 7.17 15.94 9.03
C VAL A 237 5.74 15.75 9.54
N TYR A 238 5.49 15.73 10.86
CA TYR A 238 4.13 15.50 11.36
C TYR A 238 3.15 16.60 10.95
N PRO A 239 3.49 17.90 11.05
CA PRO A 239 2.63 18.96 10.53
C PRO A 239 2.39 18.86 9.03
N ALA A 240 3.42 18.50 8.24
CA ALA A 240 3.30 18.33 6.80
C ALA A 240 2.39 17.15 6.44
N VAL A 241 2.56 15.98 7.08
CA VAL A 241 1.71 14.79 6.86
C VAL A 241 0.24 15.07 7.23
N ARG A 242 -0.01 15.85 8.28
CA ARG A 242 -1.40 16.22 8.64
C ARG A 242 -2.07 17.04 7.54
N ARG A 243 -1.34 17.98 6.92
CA ARG A 243 -1.87 18.83 5.84
C ARG A 243 -1.94 18.14 4.49
N ALA A 244 -1.07 17.18 4.25
CA ALA A 244 -0.97 16.51 2.96
C ALA A 244 -2.24 15.72 2.60
N ASP A 245 -2.63 15.79 1.34
CA ASP A 245 -3.63 14.92 0.71
C ASP A 245 -2.93 13.71 0.08
N ALA A 246 -1.66 13.87 -0.28
CA ALA A 246 -0.81 12.80 -0.80
C ALA A 246 0.61 12.89 -0.26
N VAL A 247 1.26 11.74 -0.07
CA VAL A 247 2.68 11.63 0.26
C VAL A 247 3.40 10.91 -0.88
N MET A 248 4.47 11.49 -1.39
CA MET A 248 5.36 10.85 -2.36
C MET A 248 6.69 10.51 -1.70
N LEU A 249 7.09 9.25 -1.83
CA LEU A 249 8.38 8.77 -1.36
C LEU A 249 9.36 8.66 -2.53
N LEU A 250 10.51 9.32 -2.46
CA LEU A 250 11.59 9.13 -3.40
C LEU A 250 12.52 8.04 -2.88
N CYS A 251 12.47 6.88 -3.52
CA CYS A 251 13.04 5.64 -3.04
C CYS A 251 14.20 5.15 -3.92
N PRO A 252 15.43 5.62 -3.73
CA PRO A 252 16.56 4.92 -4.28
C PRO A 252 16.68 3.54 -3.60
N ASN A 253 16.95 2.50 -4.40
CA ASN A 253 17.18 1.15 -3.88
C ASN A 253 18.62 1.05 -3.34
N TYR A 254 18.74 0.77 -2.06
CA TYR A 254 20.00 0.46 -1.40
C TYR A 254 19.95 -0.95 -0.80
N ASN A 255 20.66 -1.90 -1.40
CA ASN A 255 20.69 -3.30 -0.94
C ASN A 255 19.27 -3.91 -0.83
N ASP A 256 18.46 -3.73 -1.85
CA ASP A 256 17.06 -4.20 -1.92
C ASP A 256 16.14 -3.69 -0.79
N ALA A 257 16.45 -2.50 -0.27
CA ALA A 257 15.69 -1.88 0.81
C ALA A 257 15.46 -0.38 0.59
N LEU A 258 14.44 0.13 1.27
CA LEU A 258 14.26 1.56 1.48
C LEU A 258 15.48 2.14 2.21
N SER A 259 15.84 3.39 1.90
CA SER A 259 16.91 4.06 2.63
C SER A 259 16.62 4.11 4.13
N ALA A 260 17.67 4.06 4.95
CA ALA A 260 17.56 4.08 6.41
C ALA A 260 16.71 5.25 6.92
N ASN A 261 16.90 6.45 6.36
CA ASN A 261 16.16 7.63 6.79
C ASN A 261 14.68 7.60 6.43
N LEU A 262 14.30 7.07 5.24
CA LEU A 262 12.89 6.84 4.91
C LEU A 262 12.28 5.80 5.85
N THR A 263 12.99 4.72 6.14
CA THR A 263 12.55 3.70 7.09
C THR A 263 12.37 4.29 8.49
N ALA A 264 13.31 5.08 8.98
CA ALA A 264 13.22 5.77 10.27
C ALA A 264 12.02 6.73 10.32
N CYS A 265 11.80 7.49 9.24
CA CYS A 265 10.64 8.36 9.12
C CYS A 265 9.33 7.56 9.22
N ILE A 266 9.18 6.50 8.44
CA ILE A 266 7.98 5.63 8.45
C ILE A 266 7.77 4.99 9.84
N ASN A 267 8.83 4.50 10.48
CA ASN A 267 8.74 3.94 11.83
C ASN A 267 8.21 4.96 12.82
N ARG A 268 8.69 6.19 12.76
CA ARG A 268 8.29 7.29 13.65
C ARG A 268 6.91 7.86 13.34
N LEU A 269 6.37 7.71 12.14
CA LEU A 269 4.96 8.02 11.85
C LEU A 269 3.99 7.25 12.75
N THR A 270 4.44 6.20 13.43
CA THR A 270 3.61 5.46 14.41
C THR A 270 3.08 6.37 15.52
N ALA A 271 3.82 7.38 15.95
CA ALA A 271 3.35 8.34 16.96
C ALA A 271 2.15 9.16 16.44
N LEU A 272 2.25 9.66 15.21
CA LEU A 272 1.16 10.39 14.56
C LEU A 272 -0.03 9.48 14.27
N PHE A 273 0.20 8.26 13.82
CA PHE A 273 -0.83 7.26 13.50
C PHE A 273 -1.69 6.86 14.71
N ARG A 274 -1.22 7.08 15.94
CA ARG A 274 -2.03 6.85 17.16
C ARG A 274 -3.19 7.82 17.28
N GLN A 275 -3.02 9.06 16.81
CA GLN A 275 -4.06 10.09 16.85
C GLN A 275 -4.91 10.12 15.58
N THR A 276 -4.28 9.87 14.43
CA THR A 276 -4.89 10.10 13.12
C THR A 276 -4.72 8.87 12.24
N ARG A 277 -5.79 8.48 11.56
CA ARG A 277 -5.74 7.50 10.47
C ARG A 277 -5.58 8.24 9.15
N PHE A 278 -4.88 7.60 8.19
CA PHE A 278 -4.57 8.22 6.90
C PHE A 278 -5.38 7.60 5.75
N TYR A 279 -6.63 7.18 6.03
CA TYR A 279 -7.50 6.54 5.03
C TYR A 279 -7.87 7.46 3.86
N ASP A 280 -7.80 8.76 4.07
CA ASP A 280 -8.08 9.84 3.12
C ASP A 280 -6.83 10.34 2.37
N LYS A 281 -5.66 9.78 2.65
CA LYS A 281 -4.39 10.24 2.10
C LYS A 281 -3.78 9.22 1.15
N ALA A 282 -3.39 9.68 -0.04
CA ALA A 282 -2.70 8.87 -1.02
C ALA A 282 -1.22 8.64 -0.67
N VAL A 283 -0.66 7.52 -1.12
CA VAL A 283 0.80 7.39 -1.22
C VAL A 283 1.23 7.10 -2.65
N PHE A 284 2.26 7.80 -3.10
CA PHE A 284 2.97 7.60 -4.36
C PHE A 284 4.45 7.30 -4.11
N ALA A 285 5.12 6.71 -5.09
CA ALA A 285 6.56 6.46 -5.01
C ALA A 285 7.26 6.64 -6.36
N LEU A 286 8.48 7.20 -6.32
CA LEU A 286 9.46 7.08 -7.40
C LEU A 286 10.54 6.11 -6.92
N VAL A 287 10.68 4.96 -7.59
CA VAL A 287 11.62 3.92 -7.18
C VAL A 287 12.68 3.75 -8.27
N VAL A 288 13.94 3.89 -7.91
CA VAL A 288 15.06 3.67 -8.83
C VAL A 288 16.01 2.64 -8.26
N SER A 289 16.30 1.61 -9.02
CA SER A 289 17.29 0.57 -8.70
C SER A 289 18.40 0.58 -9.74
N GLY A 290 19.64 0.31 -9.32
CA GLY A 290 20.77 0.25 -10.25
C GLY A 290 20.62 -0.85 -11.31
N TYR A 291 20.14 -2.03 -10.92
CA TYR A 291 20.01 -3.19 -11.81
C TYR A 291 18.63 -3.86 -11.73
N SER A 292 18.17 -4.16 -10.54
CA SER A 292 16.89 -4.85 -10.30
C SER A 292 16.33 -4.48 -8.92
N GLY A 293 15.19 -5.04 -8.52
CA GLY A 293 14.66 -4.90 -7.16
C GLY A 293 13.74 -3.69 -6.94
N CYS A 294 13.34 -2.94 -7.98
CA CYS A 294 12.34 -1.89 -7.83
C CYS A 294 11.03 -2.41 -7.21
N ASP A 295 10.60 -3.60 -7.61
CA ASP A 295 9.41 -4.25 -7.07
C ASP A 295 9.57 -4.64 -5.59
N THR A 296 10.78 -4.99 -5.15
CA THR A 296 11.09 -5.27 -3.75
C THR A 296 10.89 -4.02 -2.91
N VAL A 297 11.43 -2.88 -3.33
CA VAL A 297 11.26 -1.59 -2.64
C VAL A 297 9.80 -1.11 -2.69
N ALA A 298 9.12 -1.23 -3.84
CA ALA A 298 7.70 -0.89 -3.95
C ALA A 298 6.82 -1.71 -3.00
N ARG A 299 7.09 -3.02 -2.83
CA ARG A 299 6.41 -3.87 -1.84
C ARG A 299 6.67 -3.45 -0.40
N GLN A 300 7.86 -2.94 -0.09
CA GLN A 300 8.14 -2.37 1.24
C GLN A 300 7.32 -1.10 1.49
N VAL A 301 7.18 -0.21 0.49
CA VAL A 301 6.29 0.96 0.59
C VAL A 301 4.84 0.52 0.82
N ILE A 302 4.33 -0.43 0.06
CA ILE A 302 2.98 -1.00 0.25
C ILE A 302 2.81 -1.52 1.68
N SER A 303 3.72 -2.36 2.13
CA SER A 303 3.66 -2.97 3.46
C SER A 303 3.68 -1.91 4.57
N ALA A 304 4.56 -0.92 4.45
CA ALA A 304 4.77 0.09 5.47
C ALA A 304 3.68 1.18 5.47
N MET A 305 3.34 1.74 4.31
CA MET A 305 2.44 2.89 4.22
C MET A 305 0.97 2.48 4.07
N ASN A 306 0.68 1.56 3.16
CA ASN A 306 -0.69 1.17 2.88
C ASN A 306 -1.23 0.15 3.90
N MET A 307 -0.52 -0.98 4.10
CA MET A 307 -1.00 -2.04 5.01
C MET A 307 -0.92 -1.64 6.48
N ASN A 308 0.16 -0.95 6.90
CA ASN A 308 0.38 -0.59 8.31
C ASN A 308 -0.11 0.80 8.68
N LYS A 309 0.09 1.82 7.84
CA LYS A 309 -0.21 3.22 8.17
C LYS A 309 -1.52 3.73 7.57
N SER A 310 -2.28 2.90 6.87
CA SER A 310 -3.60 3.22 6.31
C SER A 310 -3.66 4.23 5.16
N PHE A 311 -2.57 4.63 4.56
CA PHE A 311 -2.63 5.39 3.30
C PHE A 311 -3.27 4.51 2.22
N TYR A 312 -4.10 5.07 1.36
CA TYR A 312 -4.59 4.34 0.20
C TYR A 312 -3.58 4.39 -0.95
N LEU A 313 -3.63 3.41 -1.86
CA LEU A 313 -2.85 3.41 -3.09
C LEU A 313 -3.75 3.81 -4.25
N PRO A 314 -3.51 4.94 -4.91
CA PRO A 314 -4.08 5.20 -6.23
C PRO A 314 -3.63 4.14 -7.23
N PRO A 315 -4.35 3.95 -8.36
CA PRO A 315 -3.91 3.04 -9.41
C PRO A 315 -2.48 3.35 -9.87
N ARG A 316 -1.62 2.33 -9.96
CA ARG A 316 -0.23 2.49 -10.39
C ARG A 316 0.54 3.52 -9.56
N PHE A 317 0.45 3.40 -8.24
CA PHE A 317 1.01 4.35 -7.27
C PHE A 317 2.51 4.63 -7.43
N ALA A 318 3.28 3.77 -8.11
CA ALA A 318 4.73 3.86 -8.21
C ALA A 318 5.21 3.92 -9.67
N LEU A 319 6.08 4.88 -9.96
CA LEU A 319 6.92 4.86 -11.15
C LEU A 319 8.26 4.21 -10.77
N MET A 320 8.60 3.11 -11.45
CA MET A 320 9.79 2.30 -11.19
C MET A 320 10.75 2.41 -12.38
N ALA A 321 12.04 2.66 -12.14
CA ALA A 321 13.06 2.77 -13.18
C ALA A 321 14.33 2.01 -12.79
N THR A 322 14.98 1.37 -13.77
CA THR A 322 16.28 0.73 -13.58
C THR A 322 17.34 1.63 -14.20
N ALA A 323 18.17 2.25 -13.36
CA ALA A 323 19.19 3.21 -13.76
C ALA A 323 20.29 3.29 -12.69
N ASN A 324 21.53 3.05 -13.07
CA ASN A 324 22.69 3.03 -12.18
C ASN A 324 23.45 4.35 -12.20
N ASP A 325 23.81 4.81 -13.39
CA ASP A 325 24.65 6.00 -13.56
C ASP A 325 23.87 7.31 -13.42
N PRO A 326 24.51 8.40 -12.96
CA PRO A 326 23.87 9.69 -12.86
C PRO A 326 23.24 10.15 -14.19
N GLY A 327 21.97 10.52 -14.14
CA GLY A 327 21.20 10.96 -15.31
C GLY A 327 20.63 9.85 -16.19
N GLU A 328 21.02 8.59 -15.96
CA GLU A 328 20.57 7.45 -16.75
C GLU A 328 19.04 7.28 -16.71
N ALA A 329 18.41 7.53 -15.56
CA ALA A 329 16.97 7.39 -15.43
C ALA A 329 16.17 8.26 -16.41
N MET A 330 16.63 9.47 -16.69
CA MET A 330 16.01 10.36 -17.67
C MET A 330 16.31 9.95 -19.11
N ALA A 331 17.43 9.27 -19.34
CA ALA A 331 17.84 8.78 -20.65
C ALA A 331 17.17 7.45 -21.05
N LEU A 332 16.41 6.82 -20.16
CA LEU A 332 15.72 5.57 -20.48
C LEU A 332 14.68 5.78 -21.57
N PRO A 333 14.60 4.85 -22.55
CA PRO A 333 13.60 4.92 -23.61
C PRO A 333 12.17 5.05 -23.07
N GLY A 334 11.42 6.02 -23.57
CA GLY A 334 10.03 6.26 -23.17
C GLY A 334 9.86 6.84 -21.75
N MET A 335 10.92 7.35 -21.11
CA MET A 335 10.79 7.90 -19.75
C MET A 335 9.95 9.16 -19.70
N GLU A 336 10.07 10.03 -20.69
CA GLU A 336 9.25 11.24 -20.82
C GLU A 336 7.76 10.90 -20.88
N GLU A 337 7.39 9.96 -21.74
CA GLU A 337 6.00 9.49 -21.87
C GLU A 337 5.50 8.80 -20.60
N ARG A 338 6.36 8.09 -19.88
CA ARG A 338 6.02 7.47 -18.60
C ARG A 338 5.78 8.51 -17.52
N LEU A 339 6.57 9.59 -17.49
CA LEU A 339 6.37 10.71 -16.57
C LEU A 339 5.09 11.48 -16.90
N ASP A 340 4.80 11.71 -18.19
CA ASP A 340 3.55 12.33 -18.64
C ASP A 340 2.34 11.51 -18.20
N ALA A 341 2.37 10.20 -18.43
CA ALA A 341 1.31 9.29 -18.03
C ALA A 341 1.13 9.23 -16.51
N PHE A 342 2.23 9.26 -15.74
CA PHE A 342 2.19 9.23 -14.28
C PHE A 342 1.62 10.54 -13.73
N ALA A 343 2.04 11.70 -14.23
CA ALA A 343 1.48 13.01 -13.85
C ALA A 343 -0.01 13.11 -14.21
N ALA A 344 -0.40 12.66 -15.41
CA ALA A 344 -1.79 12.63 -15.83
C ALA A 344 -2.65 11.74 -14.91
N ALA A 345 -2.13 10.58 -14.49
CA ALA A 345 -2.81 9.71 -13.55
C ALA A 345 -2.98 10.38 -12.18
N MET A 346 -1.91 10.99 -11.63
CA MET A 346 -1.97 11.73 -10.37
C MET A 346 -3.02 12.85 -10.42
N ASN A 347 -3.05 13.64 -11.50
CA ASN A 347 -4.03 14.69 -11.68
C ASN A 347 -5.45 14.12 -11.78
N LYS A 348 -5.65 13.08 -12.59
CA LYS A 348 -6.96 12.43 -12.75
C LYS A 348 -7.49 11.88 -11.43
N ASP A 349 -6.62 11.32 -10.59
CA ASP A 349 -7.02 10.58 -9.39
C ASP A 349 -7.26 11.51 -8.18
N LEU A 350 -6.54 12.66 -8.09
CA LEU A 350 -6.60 13.53 -6.91
C LEU A 350 -7.00 14.99 -7.21
N ALA A 351 -6.78 15.51 -8.40
CA ALA A 351 -7.19 16.89 -8.73
C ALA A 351 -8.60 16.92 -9.33
N LEU A 352 -9.34 18.02 -9.04
CA LEU A 352 -10.67 18.32 -9.62
C LEU A 352 -10.55 19.03 -10.97
#